data_64e78906a0946e5e24c2bb6e638f5dc1
#
_entry.id   64e78906a0946e5e24c2bb6e638f5dc1
#
_cell.length_a   1.000
_cell.length_b   1.000
_cell.length_c   1.000
_cell.angle_alpha   90.00
_cell.angle_beta   90.00
_cell.angle_gamma   90.00
#
_symmetry.space_group_name_H-M   'P 1'
#
loop_
_entity.id
_entity.type
_entity.pdbx_description
1 polymer ?
#
loop_
_entity_poly.entity_id
_entity_poly.type
_entity_poly.pdbx_seq_one_letter_code
_entity_poly.pdbx_strand_id
1 'polypeptide(L)'
;MAFLDSTVMNVALPAVQMNLDVSGHEVQWMFGAFGLVIAAFLLVGGTLGDHYGRRRIFVVGATIFAAASVWCALAPGPTQLIAARAVQGAGGALLVPASLAIVGASFEGRQKARAIGLWGALSGIAMAVGPVLGGWLVEDVTWRAAFLITPAMALVAIPIALRHVPESRDPEAHKLDIIGASIATIALGGLVYGLIESSTSGFDDPVVLAALLLSFFALLTFVLVERRENDPMLPPSLFRSRNFDGANLVTLLFYMSLTGSLYFVPFLMMQVHGYSAYVTGSVFLPFVAMALLLGRLSGYILTRFGVKIPLVVASLAAALGYALFAVPGAEQNSYWTSFFPAMVVQGFGMALAITPLTTVALGSVEGEHSGLASGVNNAAARVAAPLAVAVLGIFVYAGFSASLDARIGTMNLPGEVRSKIEAEKGNLGAARAPERVNAKMAAHIDHAIDESFVAGFRTVMVICVGLALASALVAALLVDEQRMQVTRREAYPSG
;
A
#
# COMPACT_ATOMS: atom_id res chain seq x y z
N MET A 1 0.53 -15.04 3.15
CA MET A 1 0.03 -14.40 4.34
C MET A 1 -0.03 -12.88 4.17
N ALA A 2 1.06 -12.10 4.34
CA ALA A 2 1.05 -10.65 4.34
C ALA A 2 0.45 -10.01 3.06
N PHE A 3 0.74 -10.52 1.88
CA PHE A 3 0.16 -10.03 0.62
C PHE A 3 -1.35 -10.31 0.50
N LEU A 4 -1.79 -11.48 0.94
CA LEU A 4 -3.20 -11.83 0.97
C LEU A 4 -3.96 -10.93 1.95
N ASP A 5 -3.46 -10.78 3.18
CA ASP A 5 -4.04 -9.92 4.21
C ASP A 5 -4.24 -8.48 3.73
N SER A 6 -3.20 -7.90 3.12
CA SER A 6 -3.27 -6.52 2.60
C SER A 6 -4.38 -6.32 1.57
N THR A 7 -4.65 -7.32 0.71
CA THR A 7 -5.65 -7.20 -0.35
C THR A 7 -7.06 -7.58 0.10
N VAL A 8 -7.18 -8.55 1.02
CA VAL A 8 -8.44 -8.87 1.71
C VAL A 8 -8.96 -7.65 2.46
N MET A 9 -8.08 -6.94 3.16
CA MET A 9 -8.44 -5.76 3.95
C MET A 9 -9.02 -4.62 3.11
N ASN A 10 -8.58 -4.41 1.88
CA ASN A 10 -9.13 -3.37 1.02
C ASN A 10 -10.66 -3.52 0.82
N VAL A 11 -11.16 -4.75 0.77
CA VAL A 11 -12.60 -5.03 0.63
C VAL A 11 -13.30 -5.13 1.99
N ALA A 12 -12.59 -5.54 3.03
CA ALA A 12 -13.16 -5.66 4.37
C ALA A 12 -13.36 -4.30 5.06
N LEU A 13 -12.50 -3.30 4.81
CA LEU A 13 -12.53 -2.01 5.52
C LEU A 13 -13.86 -1.26 5.42
N PRO A 14 -14.54 -1.14 4.26
CA PRO A 14 -15.86 -0.52 4.19
C PRO A 14 -16.89 -1.24 5.06
N ALA A 15 -16.87 -2.58 5.11
CA ALA A 15 -17.75 -3.37 5.96
C ALA A 15 -17.41 -3.22 7.46
N VAL A 16 -16.13 -3.13 7.81
CA VAL A 16 -15.68 -2.80 9.17
C VAL A 16 -16.21 -1.43 9.58
N GLN A 17 -16.10 -0.43 8.69
CA GLN A 17 -16.60 0.91 8.95
C GLN A 17 -18.08 0.91 9.28
N MET A 18 -18.89 0.28 8.45
CA MET A 18 -20.34 0.20 8.65
C MET A 18 -20.75 -0.62 9.90
N ASN A 19 -20.00 -1.70 10.20
CA ASN A 19 -20.36 -2.61 11.30
C ASN A 19 -19.94 -2.09 12.68
N LEU A 20 -18.82 -1.39 12.77
CA LEU A 20 -18.32 -0.79 14.01
C LEU A 20 -18.75 0.66 14.19
N ASP A 21 -19.44 1.24 13.20
CA ASP A 21 -19.87 2.66 13.19
C ASP A 21 -18.70 3.61 13.48
N VAL A 22 -17.62 3.44 12.71
CA VAL A 22 -16.36 4.17 12.90
C VAL A 22 -16.14 5.18 11.79
N SER A 23 -15.42 6.25 12.11
CA SER A 23 -15.08 7.31 11.16
C SER A 23 -14.12 6.84 10.06
N GLY A 24 -14.12 7.54 8.92
CA GLY A 24 -13.15 7.31 7.85
C GLY A 24 -11.69 7.47 8.31
N HIS A 25 -11.45 8.36 9.28
CA HIS A 25 -10.16 8.55 9.93
C HIS A 25 -9.68 7.29 10.69
N GLU A 26 -10.56 6.66 11.49
CA GLU A 26 -10.22 5.41 12.19
C GLU A 26 -9.94 4.27 11.20
N VAL A 27 -10.67 4.22 10.08
CA VAL A 27 -10.43 3.24 9.01
C VAL A 27 -9.08 3.47 8.34
N GLN A 28 -8.68 4.74 8.11
CA GLN A 28 -7.33 5.07 7.63
C GLN A 28 -6.26 4.57 8.59
N TRP A 29 -6.48 4.69 9.90
CA TRP A 29 -5.58 4.13 10.91
C TRP A 29 -5.52 2.60 10.90
N MET A 30 -6.65 1.91 10.73
CA MET A 30 -6.68 0.44 10.62
C MET A 30 -5.83 -0.05 9.44
N PHE A 31 -5.84 0.67 8.32
CA PHE A 31 -4.97 0.38 7.18
C PHE A 31 -3.54 0.87 7.40
N GLY A 32 -3.39 2.12 7.82
CA GLY A 32 -2.12 2.83 7.94
C GLY A 32 -1.20 2.22 8.98
N ALA A 33 -1.70 1.81 10.14
CA ALA A 33 -0.91 1.25 11.23
C ALA A 33 -0.15 -0.02 10.80
N PHE A 34 -0.80 -0.92 10.06
CA PHE A 34 -0.15 -2.09 9.49
C PHE A 34 0.96 -1.72 8.50
N GLY A 35 0.63 -0.87 7.52
CA GLY A 35 1.57 -0.45 6.48
C GLY A 35 2.77 0.32 7.03
N LEU A 36 2.52 1.20 8.00
CA LEU A 36 3.55 2.00 8.68
C LEU A 36 4.56 1.10 9.40
N VAL A 37 4.07 0.19 10.25
CA VAL A 37 4.94 -0.67 11.04
C VAL A 37 5.72 -1.63 10.15
N ILE A 38 5.09 -2.20 9.11
CA ILE A 38 5.82 -3.06 8.16
C ILE A 38 6.90 -2.28 7.42
N ALA A 39 6.62 -1.05 6.98
CA ALA A 39 7.58 -0.21 6.28
C ALA A 39 8.77 0.19 7.19
N ALA A 40 8.49 0.57 8.43
CA ALA A 40 9.49 1.00 9.40
C ALA A 40 10.45 -0.13 9.81
N PHE A 41 9.93 -1.35 9.98
CA PHE A 41 10.72 -2.47 10.48
C PHE A 41 11.16 -3.48 9.42
N LEU A 42 10.85 -3.27 8.14
CA LEU A 42 11.16 -4.22 7.07
C LEU A 42 12.67 -4.52 6.96
N LEU A 43 13.50 -3.48 6.97
CA LEU A 43 14.96 -3.62 6.89
C LEU A 43 15.52 -4.27 8.15
N VAL A 44 15.04 -3.86 9.31
CA VAL A 44 15.40 -4.48 10.60
C VAL A 44 15.05 -5.97 10.60
N GLY A 45 13.87 -6.34 10.09
CA GLY A 45 13.44 -7.73 9.99
C GLY A 45 14.36 -8.58 9.11
N GLY A 46 14.85 -8.01 8.00
CA GLY A 46 15.86 -8.65 7.14
C GLY A 46 17.16 -8.91 7.89
N THR A 47 17.73 -7.87 8.50
CA THR A 47 19.00 -7.97 9.25
C THR A 47 18.89 -8.91 10.46
N LEU A 48 17.75 -8.91 11.18
CA LEU A 48 17.50 -9.89 12.24
C LEU A 48 17.52 -11.33 11.73
N GLY A 49 16.93 -11.58 10.54
CA GLY A 49 16.96 -12.88 9.88
C GLY A 49 18.39 -13.36 9.58
N ASP A 50 19.21 -12.48 9.03
CA ASP A 50 20.60 -12.77 8.69
C ASP A 50 21.46 -13.02 9.94
N HIS A 51 21.21 -12.30 11.03
CA HIS A 51 21.98 -12.42 12.29
C HIS A 51 21.56 -13.60 13.17
N TYR A 52 20.24 -13.72 13.44
CA TYR A 52 19.71 -14.70 14.41
C TYR A 52 19.20 -15.99 13.79
N GLY A 53 19.13 -16.04 12.46
CA GLY A 53 18.69 -17.19 11.70
C GLY A 53 17.36 -16.96 10.97
N ARG A 54 17.39 -17.19 9.66
CA ARG A 54 16.30 -16.91 8.73
C ARG A 54 15.04 -17.69 9.03
N ARG A 55 15.16 -18.99 9.33
CA ARG A 55 14.03 -19.85 9.73
C ARG A 55 13.43 -19.39 11.06
N ARG A 56 14.26 -19.10 12.07
CA ARG A 56 13.78 -18.64 13.39
C ARG A 56 12.99 -17.35 13.27
N ILE A 57 13.53 -16.36 12.58
CA ILE A 57 12.85 -15.05 12.40
C ILE A 57 11.58 -15.20 11.56
N PHE A 58 11.58 -16.07 10.55
CA PHE A 58 10.36 -16.42 9.82
C PHE A 58 9.27 -16.98 10.73
N VAL A 59 9.60 -17.96 11.58
CA VAL A 59 8.65 -18.61 12.50
C VAL A 59 8.14 -17.59 13.54
N VAL A 60 9.02 -16.77 14.12
CA VAL A 60 8.64 -15.71 15.06
C VAL A 60 7.70 -14.72 14.38
N GLY A 61 8.06 -14.22 13.19
CA GLY A 61 7.24 -13.32 12.42
C GLY A 61 5.87 -13.89 12.07
N ALA A 62 5.83 -15.16 11.60
CA ALA A 62 4.58 -15.86 11.29
C ALA A 62 3.70 -16.04 12.54
N THR A 63 4.30 -16.34 13.69
CA THR A 63 3.57 -16.51 14.96
C THR A 63 2.98 -15.18 15.44
N ILE A 64 3.78 -14.09 15.44
CA ILE A 64 3.31 -12.75 15.79
C ILE A 64 2.18 -12.33 14.85
N PHE A 65 2.37 -12.52 13.54
CA PHE A 65 1.39 -12.18 12.53
C PHE A 65 0.06 -12.91 12.73
N ALA A 66 0.12 -14.23 12.97
CA ALA A 66 -1.06 -15.06 13.22
C ALA A 66 -1.77 -14.69 14.52
N ALA A 67 -1.04 -14.49 15.62
CA ALA A 67 -1.60 -14.11 16.90
C ALA A 67 -2.27 -12.73 16.82
N ALA A 68 -1.63 -11.76 16.18
CA ALA A 68 -2.20 -10.44 15.94
C ALA A 68 -3.43 -10.49 15.01
N SER A 69 -3.45 -11.39 14.02
CA SER A 69 -4.63 -11.61 13.18
C SER A 69 -5.83 -12.15 13.98
N VAL A 70 -5.59 -13.07 14.91
CA VAL A 70 -6.64 -13.52 15.85
C VAL A 70 -7.11 -12.36 16.71
N TRP A 71 -6.21 -11.52 17.20
CA TRP A 71 -6.58 -10.33 17.96
C TRP A 71 -7.41 -9.36 17.12
N CYS A 72 -7.05 -9.12 15.85
CA CYS A 72 -7.88 -8.34 14.91
C CYS A 72 -9.31 -8.91 14.79
N ALA A 73 -9.43 -10.22 14.63
CA ALA A 73 -10.75 -10.87 14.52
C ALA A 73 -11.60 -10.73 15.79
N LEU A 74 -10.96 -10.68 16.96
CA LEU A 74 -11.63 -10.57 18.27
C LEU A 74 -11.77 -9.12 18.76
N ALA A 75 -11.25 -8.14 18.03
CA ALA A 75 -11.27 -6.73 18.44
C ALA A 75 -12.71 -6.21 18.61
N PRO A 76 -13.07 -5.67 19.80
CA PRO A 76 -14.42 -5.16 20.07
C PRO A 76 -14.65 -3.75 19.51
N GLY A 77 -13.57 -3.04 19.15
CA GLY A 77 -13.65 -1.66 18.67
C GLY A 77 -12.39 -1.18 17.95
N PRO A 78 -12.41 0.06 17.44
CA PRO A 78 -11.39 0.59 16.54
C PRO A 78 -9.99 0.63 17.17
N THR A 79 -9.87 1.10 18.39
CA THR A 79 -8.57 1.25 19.06
C THR A 79 -7.83 -0.09 19.19
N GLN A 80 -8.54 -1.16 19.57
CA GLN A 80 -7.93 -2.48 19.67
C GLN A 80 -7.59 -3.05 18.28
N LEU A 81 -8.43 -2.82 17.28
CA LEU A 81 -8.17 -3.24 15.92
C LEU A 81 -6.93 -2.53 15.35
N ILE A 82 -6.78 -1.22 15.54
CA ILE A 82 -5.59 -0.44 15.14
C ILE A 82 -4.33 -0.97 15.83
N ALA A 83 -4.38 -1.20 17.15
CA ALA A 83 -3.26 -1.75 17.90
C ALA A 83 -2.87 -3.16 17.41
N ALA A 84 -3.85 -4.03 17.17
CA ALA A 84 -3.62 -5.37 16.64
C ALA A 84 -3.02 -5.32 15.22
N ARG A 85 -3.47 -4.38 14.38
CA ARG A 85 -2.90 -4.14 13.05
C ARG A 85 -1.45 -3.67 13.10
N ALA A 86 -1.08 -2.82 14.07
CA ALA A 86 0.32 -2.43 14.28
C ALA A 86 1.21 -3.64 14.65
N VAL A 87 0.74 -4.48 15.58
CA VAL A 87 1.46 -5.71 15.96
C VAL A 87 1.54 -6.70 14.79
N GLN A 88 0.48 -6.82 14.00
CA GLN A 88 0.47 -7.63 12.79
C GLN A 88 1.49 -7.11 11.77
N GLY A 89 1.65 -5.79 11.63
CA GLY A 89 2.68 -5.15 10.81
C GLY A 89 4.10 -5.54 11.24
N ALA A 90 4.38 -5.60 12.55
CA ALA A 90 5.66 -6.06 13.07
C ALA A 90 5.94 -7.53 12.71
N GLY A 91 4.93 -8.40 12.84
CA GLY A 91 5.03 -9.79 12.36
C GLY A 91 5.33 -9.87 10.87
N GLY A 92 4.67 -9.06 10.06
CA GLY A 92 4.87 -8.97 8.62
C GLY A 92 6.26 -8.49 8.23
N ALA A 93 6.82 -7.53 8.96
CA ALA A 93 8.16 -7.00 8.74
C ALA A 93 9.26 -8.07 8.96
N LEU A 94 9.05 -9.01 9.87
CA LEU A 94 9.93 -10.15 10.08
C LEU A 94 9.70 -11.25 9.04
N LEU A 95 8.43 -11.55 8.74
CA LEU A 95 8.03 -12.67 7.90
C LEU A 95 8.44 -12.49 6.43
N VAL A 96 8.20 -11.31 5.85
CA VAL A 96 8.36 -11.08 4.41
C VAL A 96 9.81 -11.20 3.96
N PRO A 97 10.79 -10.45 4.53
CA PRO A 97 12.18 -10.58 4.11
C PRO A 97 12.77 -11.95 4.43
N ALA A 98 12.45 -12.52 5.61
CA ALA A 98 12.94 -13.85 5.99
C ALA A 98 12.47 -14.94 5.02
N SER A 99 11.24 -14.86 4.50
CA SER A 99 10.72 -15.83 3.52
C SER A 99 11.52 -15.84 2.22
N LEU A 100 11.86 -14.67 1.69
CA LEU A 100 12.67 -14.54 0.47
C LEU A 100 14.13 -14.96 0.72
N ALA A 101 14.68 -14.60 1.88
CA ALA A 101 16.03 -14.97 2.29
C ALA A 101 16.20 -16.51 2.45
N ILE A 102 15.19 -17.21 2.99
CA ILE A 102 15.16 -18.68 3.04
C ILE A 102 15.23 -19.26 1.64
N VAL A 103 14.42 -18.77 0.70
CA VAL A 103 14.44 -19.22 -0.71
C VAL A 103 15.81 -18.96 -1.32
N GLY A 104 16.38 -17.76 -1.08
CA GLY A 104 17.70 -17.39 -1.58
C GLY A 104 18.85 -18.23 -1.07
N ALA A 105 18.74 -18.74 0.18
CA ALA A 105 19.75 -19.59 0.81
C ALA A 105 19.57 -21.09 0.52
N SER A 106 18.36 -21.52 0.16
CA SER A 106 18.04 -22.95 -0.06
C SER A 106 18.34 -23.43 -1.48
N PHE A 107 18.56 -22.53 -2.43
CA PHE A 107 18.75 -22.86 -3.84
C PHE A 107 19.94 -22.07 -4.44
N GLU A 108 20.61 -22.67 -5.42
CA GLU A 108 21.74 -22.07 -6.11
C GLU A 108 21.50 -21.94 -7.63
N GLY A 109 22.24 -21.05 -8.30
CA GLY A 109 22.28 -20.92 -9.73
C GLY A 109 20.88 -20.76 -10.37
N ARG A 110 20.59 -21.62 -11.35
CA ARG A 110 19.33 -21.61 -12.11
C ARG A 110 18.10 -21.98 -11.25
N GLN A 111 18.29 -22.82 -10.23
CA GLN A 111 17.22 -23.24 -9.31
C GLN A 111 16.80 -22.08 -8.40
N LYS A 112 17.75 -21.26 -7.94
CA LYS A 112 17.48 -20.04 -7.15
C LYS A 112 16.59 -19.05 -7.92
N ALA A 113 16.94 -18.78 -9.19
CA ALA A 113 16.14 -17.89 -10.02
C ALA A 113 14.70 -18.43 -10.23
N ARG A 114 14.56 -19.76 -10.44
CA ARG A 114 13.25 -20.40 -10.57
C ARG A 114 12.43 -20.35 -9.27
N ALA A 115 13.06 -20.60 -8.13
CA ALA A 115 12.39 -20.57 -6.81
C ALA A 115 11.93 -19.15 -6.43
N ILE A 116 12.76 -18.12 -6.67
CA ILE A 116 12.38 -16.71 -6.49
C ILE A 116 11.22 -16.34 -7.42
N GLY A 117 11.26 -16.78 -8.69
CA GLY A 117 10.17 -16.56 -9.63
C GLY A 117 8.86 -17.21 -9.17
N LEU A 118 8.92 -18.42 -8.62
CA LEU A 118 7.75 -19.11 -8.06
C LEU A 118 7.22 -18.41 -6.81
N TRP A 119 8.09 -17.95 -5.93
CA TRP A 119 7.72 -17.12 -4.76
C TRP A 119 6.98 -15.85 -5.19
N GLY A 120 7.48 -15.17 -6.20
CA GLY A 120 6.82 -13.98 -6.76
C GLY A 120 5.46 -14.30 -7.40
N ALA A 121 5.36 -15.39 -8.16
CA ALA A 121 4.12 -15.83 -8.78
C ALA A 121 3.04 -16.19 -7.74
N LEU A 122 3.42 -16.94 -6.69
CA LEU A 122 2.51 -17.31 -5.60
C LEU A 122 2.06 -16.05 -4.81
N SER A 123 2.97 -15.09 -4.61
CA SER A 123 2.63 -13.80 -3.99
C SER A 123 1.63 -13.02 -4.84
N GLY A 124 1.80 -13.01 -6.17
CA GLY A 124 0.86 -12.41 -7.11
C GLY A 124 -0.52 -13.09 -7.10
N ILE A 125 -0.56 -14.44 -7.04
CA ILE A 125 -1.82 -15.20 -6.91
C ILE A 125 -2.51 -14.86 -5.58
N ALA A 126 -1.77 -14.77 -4.48
CA ALA A 126 -2.34 -14.40 -3.19
C ALA A 126 -2.96 -12.99 -3.23
N MET A 127 -2.30 -12.03 -3.88
CA MET A 127 -2.85 -10.69 -4.10
C MET A 127 -4.11 -10.72 -4.98
N ALA A 128 -4.16 -11.62 -5.96
CA ALA A 128 -5.29 -11.79 -6.87
C ALA A 128 -6.54 -12.37 -6.19
N VAL A 129 -6.32 -13.40 -5.39
CA VAL A 129 -7.39 -14.13 -4.70
C VAL A 129 -7.93 -13.33 -3.52
N GLY A 130 -7.09 -12.46 -2.91
CA GLY A 130 -7.41 -11.72 -1.70
C GLY A 130 -8.74 -10.95 -1.77
N PRO A 131 -8.96 -10.06 -2.73
CA PRO A 131 -10.19 -9.28 -2.80
C PRO A 131 -11.45 -10.14 -2.94
N VAL A 132 -11.41 -11.18 -3.77
CA VAL A 132 -12.55 -12.10 -4.00
C VAL A 132 -12.84 -12.91 -2.74
N LEU A 133 -11.80 -13.50 -2.13
CA LEU A 133 -11.93 -14.27 -0.90
C LEU A 133 -12.37 -13.38 0.26
N GLY A 134 -11.81 -12.18 0.36
CA GLY A 134 -12.20 -11.17 1.34
C GLY A 134 -13.66 -10.78 1.20
N GLY A 135 -14.10 -10.48 -0.02
CA GLY A 135 -15.48 -10.12 -0.32
C GLY A 135 -16.46 -11.24 0.04
N TRP A 136 -16.14 -12.48 -0.33
CA TRP A 136 -16.93 -13.65 0.04
C TRP A 136 -17.04 -13.83 1.56
N LEU A 137 -15.92 -13.76 2.29
CA LEU A 137 -15.93 -13.90 3.75
C LEU A 137 -16.71 -12.77 4.45
N VAL A 138 -16.59 -11.56 3.95
CA VAL A 138 -17.31 -10.39 4.49
C VAL A 138 -18.82 -10.54 4.31
N GLU A 139 -19.25 -11.02 3.15
CA GLU A 139 -20.68 -11.13 2.79
C GLU A 139 -21.35 -12.35 3.43
N ASP A 140 -20.77 -13.54 3.27
CA ASP A 140 -21.40 -14.80 3.67
C ASP A 140 -21.08 -15.26 5.10
N VAL A 141 -20.02 -14.70 5.73
CA VAL A 141 -19.60 -15.09 7.08
C VAL A 141 -19.56 -13.88 8.00
N THR A 142 -18.49 -13.09 7.95
CA THR A 142 -18.30 -11.84 8.69
C THR A 142 -16.95 -11.22 8.29
N TRP A 143 -16.81 -9.89 8.39
CA TRP A 143 -15.53 -9.23 8.19
C TRP A 143 -14.40 -9.75 9.11
N ARG A 144 -14.76 -10.26 10.31
CA ARG A 144 -13.81 -10.89 11.25
C ARG A 144 -13.18 -12.14 10.69
N ALA A 145 -13.90 -12.91 9.88
CA ALA A 145 -13.38 -14.12 9.24
C ALA A 145 -12.23 -13.83 8.27
N ALA A 146 -12.20 -12.63 7.69
CA ALA A 146 -11.11 -12.18 6.82
C ALA A 146 -9.74 -12.25 7.52
N PHE A 147 -9.68 -11.93 8.80
CA PHE A 147 -8.46 -12.04 9.59
C PHE A 147 -8.07 -13.47 9.96
N LEU A 148 -9.00 -14.43 9.96
CA LEU A 148 -8.73 -15.82 10.36
C LEU A 148 -8.05 -16.66 9.27
N ILE A 149 -7.98 -16.17 8.04
CA ILE A 149 -7.28 -16.85 6.93
C ILE A 149 -5.80 -17.01 7.27
N THR A 150 -5.16 -15.99 7.81
CA THR A 150 -3.72 -15.98 8.07
C THR A 150 -3.29 -16.86 9.22
N PRO A 151 -3.99 -16.96 10.36
CA PRO A 151 -3.75 -18.01 11.36
C PRO A 151 -3.87 -19.42 10.80
N ALA A 152 -4.88 -19.70 9.97
CA ALA A 152 -5.03 -21.00 9.33
C ALA A 152 -3.83 -21.35 8.42
N MET A 153 -3.33 -20.38 7.65
CA MET A 153 -2.10 -20.56 6.86
C MET A 153 -0.87 -20.76 7.75
N ALA A 154 -0.76 -20.04 8.89
CA ALA A 154 0.36 -20.18 9.82
C ALA A 154 0.42 -21.55 10.47
N LEU A 155 -0.73 -22.13 10.81
CA LEU A 155 -0.83 -23.50 11.36
C LEU A 155 -0.22 -24.56 10.43
N VAL A 156 -0.19 -24.31 9.12
CA VAL A 156 0.44 -25.18 8.13
C VAL A 156 1.90 -24.77 7.88
N ALA A 157 2.15 -23.48 7.69
CA ALA A 157 3.46 -22.98 7.30
C ALA A 157 4.52 -23.14 8.41
N ILE A 158 4.17 -22.90 9.67
CA ILE A 158 5.11 -23.01 10.81
C ILE A 158 5.63 -24.43 11.00
N PRO A 159 4.79 -25.50 11.07
CA PRO A 159 5.28 -26.87 11.18
C PRO A 159 6.14 -27.31 9.97
N ILE A 160 5.76 -26.89 8.75
CA ILE A 160 6.56 -27.17 7.55
C ILE A 160 7.94 -26.51 7.68
N ALA A 161 7.99 -25.23 8.06
CA ALA A 161 9.24 -24.51 8.23
C ALA A 161 10.14 -25.16 9.30
N LEU A 162 9.58 -25.53 10.44
CA LEU A 162 10.33 -26.16 11.54
C LEU A 162 10.91 -27.56 11.18
N ARG A 163 10.18 -28.32 10.36
CA ARG A 163 10.58 -29.68 10.00
C ARG A 163 11.48 -29.79 8.77
N HIS A 164 11.28 -28.93 7.78
CA HIS A 164 11.86 -29.11 6.45
C HIS A 164 12.84 -28.01 6.04
N VAL A 165 12.78 -26.83 6.67
CA VAL A 165 13.67 -25.71 6.32
C VAL A 165 14.91 -25.77 7.22
N PRO A 166 16.12 -25.92 6.67
CA PRO A 166 17.35 -25.82 7.46
C PRO A 166 17.54 -24.40 7.99
N GLU A 167 18.17 -24.29 9.17
CA GLU A 167 18.55 -22.96 9.65
C GLU A 167 19.71 -22.41 8.83
N SER A 168 19.62 -21.16 8.44
CA SER A 168 20.69 -20.44 7.73
C SER A 168 20.90 -19.05 8.31
N ARG A 169 22.14 -18.61 8.31
CA ARG A 169 22.57 -17.28 8.76
C ARG A 169 23.57 -16.74 7.75
N ASP A 170 23.76 -15.45 7.76
CA ASP A 170 24.84 -14.82 7.04
C ASP A 170 26.02 -14.60 8.00
N PRO A 171 27.20 -15.22 7.76
CA PRO A 171 28.38 -15.03 8.60
C PRO A 171 28.91 -13.60 8.56
N GLU A 172 28.65 -12.86 7.47
CA GLU A 172 29.07 -11.50 7.24
C GLU A 172 27.96 -10.47 7.47
N ALA A 173 26.90 -10.87 8.18
CA ALA A 173 25.75 -9.99 8.44
C ALA A 173 26.19 -8.68 9.08
N HIS A 174 25.80 -7.57 8.46
CA HIS A 174 26.04 -6.21 8.96
C HIS A 174 25.45 -6.02 10.36
N LYS A 175 26.08 -5.17 11.16
CA LYS A 175 25.57 -4.84 12.48
C LYS A 175 24.16 -4.25 12.40
N LEU A 176 23.31 -4.58 13.37
CA LEU A 176 22.00 -3.99 13.50
C LEU A 176 22.12 -2.49 13.81
N ASP A 177 21.76 -1.65 12.87
CA ASP A 177 21.61 -0.21 13.14
C ASP A 177 20.26 0.06 13.80
N ILE A 178 20.22 -0.19 15.11
CA ILE A 178 19.02 0.05 15.92
C ILE A 178 18.71 1.55 16.00
N ILE A 179 19.74 2.40 15.98
CA ILE A 179 19.59 3.85 16.09
C ILE A 179 18.94 4.40 14.81
N GLY A 180 19.50 4.10 13.64
CA GLY A 180 18.93 4.51 12.36
C GLY A 180 17.51 3.99 12.16
N ALA A 181 17.26 2.71 12.47
CA ALA A 181 15.92 2.13 12.40
C ALA A 181 14.90 2.81 13.33
N SER A 182 15.31 3.15 14.56
CA SER A 182 14.45 3.86 15.52
C SER A 182 14.11 5.27 15.03
N ILE A 183 15.11 6.01 14.55
CA ILE A 183 14.93 7.36 14.01
C ILE A 183 14.04 7.34 12.76
N ALA A 184 14.27 6.40 11.84
CA ALA A 184 13.43 6.21 10.64
C ALA A 184 11.97 5.89 11.03
N THR A 185 11.76 5.05 12.05
CA THR A 185 10.44 4.72 12.58
C THR A 185 9.73 5.96 13.14
N ILE A 186 10.44 6.78 13.91
CA ILE A 186 9.90 8.04 14.46
C ILE A 186 9.57 9.02 13.31
N ALA A 187 10.45 9.13 12.33
CA ALA A 187 10.24 10.00 11.17
C ALA A 187 8.99 9.61 10.38
N LEU A 188 8.89 8.34 9.98
CA LEU A 188 7.73 7.83 9.24
C LEU A 188 6.46 7.83 10.09
N GLY A 189 6.56 7.43 11.36
CA GLY A 189 5.45 7.41 12.30
C GLY A 189 4.87 8.79 12.53
N GLY A 190 5.71 9.78 12.81
CA GLY A 190 5.29 11.17 13.00
C GLY A 190 4.69 11.78 11.73
N LEU A 191 5.23 11.47 10.55
CA LEU A 191 4.67 11.92 9.28
C LEU A 191 3.27 11.36 9.03
N VAL A 192 3.12 10.04 9.11
CA VAL A 192 1.84 9.38 8.85
C VAL A 192 0.80 9.77 9.90
N TYR A 193 1.21 9.84 11.19
CA TYR A 193 0.34 10.31 12.26
C TYR A 193 -0.15 11.74 11.99
N GLY A 194 0.77 12.67 11.77
CA GLY A 194 0.41 14.07 11.53
C GLY A 194 -0.48 14.26 10.31
N LEU A 195 -0.26 13.51 9.23
CA LEU A 195 -1.09 13.58 8.01
C LEU A 195 -2.48 12.98 8.21
N ILE A 196 -2.61 11.83 8.88
CA ILE A 196 -3.92 11.24 9.14
C ILE A 196 -4.72 12.14 10.08
N GLU A 197 -4.10 12.59 11.19
CA GLU A 197 -4.75 13.39 12.20
C GLU A 197 -5.15 14.79 11.69
N SER A 198 -4.36 15.36 10.76
CA SER A 198 -4.67 16.66 10.18
C SER A 198 -5.99 16.70 9.39
N SER A 199 -6.48 15.54 8.94
CA SER A 199 -7.77 15.46 8.21
C SER A 199 -8.97 15.79 9.10
N THR A 200 -8.87 15.56 10.41
CA THR A 200 -9.95 15.80 11.38
C THR A 200 -9.68 17.01 12.27
N SER A 201 -8.45 17.12 12.81
CA SER A 201 -8.07 18.15 13.77
C SER A 201 -7.51 19.43 13.11
N GLY A 202 -7.15 19.35 11.81
CA GLY A 202 -6.52 20.44 11.06
C GLY A 202 -5.00 20.49 11.29
N PHE A 203 -4.34 21.28 10.44
CA PHE A 203 -2.89 21.49 10.55
C PHE A 203 -2.48 22.47 11.67
N ASP A 204 -3.44 23.23 12.21
CA ASP A 204 -3.22 24.18 13.31
C ASP A 204 -3.26 23.50 14.69
N ASP A 205 -3.66 22.22 14.76
CA ASP A 205 -3.67 21.47 16.00
C ASP A 205 -2.23 21.29 16.54
N PRO A 206 -1.96 21.62 17.83
CA PRO A 206 -0.62 21.54 18.39
C PRO A 206 -0.01 20.11 18.35
N VAL A 207 -0.83 19.05 18.44
CA VAL A 207 -0.36 17.66 18.42
C VAL A 207 0.03 17.27 16.99
N VAL A 208 -0.77 17.66 16.01
CA VAL A 208 -0.48 17.47 14.57
C VAL A 208 0.82 18.19 14.21
N LEU A 209 0.93 19.47 14.57
CA LEU A 209 2.13 20.26 14.30
C LEU A 209 3.38 19.66 14.98
N ALA A 210 3.26 19.26 16.24
CA ALA A 210 4.36 18.63 16.97
C ALA A 210 4.79 17.30 16.32
N ALA A 211 3.86 16.48 15.87
CA ALA A 211 4.15 15.23 15.17
C ALA A 211 4.87 15.46 13.83
N LEU A 212 4.43 16.43 13.04
CA LEU A 212 5.06 16.78 11.75
C LEU A 212 6.45 17.40 11.96
N LEU A 213 6.64 18.26 12.96
CA LEU A 213 7.94 18.81 13.32
C LEU A 213 8.89 17.70 13.82
N LEU A 214 8.40 16.80 14.70
CA LEU A 214 9.17 15.65 15.17
C LEU A 214 9.61 14.78 13.99
N SER A 215 8.71 14.49 13.06
CA SER A 215 9.00 13.76 11.83
C SER A 215 10.10 14.44 11.01
N PHE A 216 9.97 15.74 10.77
CA PHE A 216 10.94 16.51 10.01
C PHE A 216 12.34 16.47 10.65
N PHE A 217 12.42 16.73 11.97
CA PHE A 217 13.70 16.69 12.67
C PHE A 217 14.27 15.27 12.78
N ALA A 218 13.41 14.26 12.97
CA ALA A 218 13.85 12.86 12.94
C ALA A 218 14.41 12.46 11.56
N LEU A 219 13.76 12.86 10.46
CA LEU A 219 14.27 12.62 9.11
C LEU A 219 15.63 13.31 8.87
N LEU A 220 15.76 14.54 9.31
CA LEU A 220 17.04 15.28 9.22
C LEU A 220 18.13 14.57 10.04
N THR A 221 17.80 14.16 11.28
CA THR A 221 18.72 13.43 12.16
C THR A 221 19.09 12.08 11.55
N PHE A 222 18.15 11.36 10.95
CA PHE A 222 18.40 10.11 10.23
C PHE A 222 19.47 10.31 9.14
N VAL A 223 19.29 11.31 8.26
CA VAL A 223 20.24 11.61 7.21
C VAL A 223 21.63 11.99 7.77
N LEU A 224 21.69 12.70 8.89
CA LEU A 224 22.94 13.09 9.53
C LEU A 224 23.65 11.90 10.20
N VAL A 225 22.90 10.98 10.83
CA VAL A 225 23.44 9.76 11.43
C VAL A 225 23.97 8.83 10.34
N GLU A 226 23.18 8.55 9.31
CA GLU A 226 23.59 7.71 8.16
C GLU A 226 24.85 8.21 7.45
N ARG A 227 25.05 9.54 7.42
CA ARG A 227 26.28 10.13 6.84
C ARG A 227 27.52 9.95 7.71
N ARG A 228 27.37 9.69 9.00
CA ARG A 228 28.47 9.56 9.97
C ARG A 228 28.76 8.12 10.35
N GLU A 229 27.79 7.22 10.12
CA GLU A 229 27.94 5.81 10.44
C GLU A 229 28.92 5.14 9.49
N ASN A 230 29.79 4.27 10.03
CA ASN A 230 30.77 3.53 9.24
C ASN A 230 30.12 2.43 8.38
N ASP A 231 28.99 1.90 8.85
CA ASP A 231 28.25 0.82 8.20
C ASP A 231 26.75 1.18 8.15
N PRO A 232 26.39 2.22 7.33
CA PRO A 232 25.05 2.78 7.34
C PRO A 232 24.02 1.83 6.74
N MET A 233 22.81 1.82 7.30
CA MET A 233 21.66 1.12 6.71
C MET A 233 21.34 1.60 5.30
N LEU A 234 21.54 2.90 5.06
CA LEU A 234 21.22 3.57 3.81
C LEU A 234 22.42 4.41 3.34
N PRO A 235 23.45 3.79 2.72
CA PRO A 235 24.65 4.51 2.29
C PRO A 235 24.31 5.71 1.39
N PRO A 236 24.75 6.93 1.74
CA PRO A 236 24.49 8.13 0.92
C PRO A 236 25.10 8.05 -0.48
N SER A 237 26.06 7.14 -0.70
CA SER A 237 26.67 6.88 -2.01
C SER A 237 25.66 6.38 -3.05
N LEU A 238 24.62 5.67 -2.63
CA LEU A 238 23.56 5.17 -3.51
C LEU A 238 22.81 6.33 -4.21
N PHE A 239 22.60 7.44 -3.51
CA PHE A 239 21.92 8.64 -4.03
C PHE A 239 22.78 9.51 -4.96
N ARG A 240 24.01 9.09 -5.27
CA ARG A 240 24.80 9.69 -6.35
C ARG A 240 24.37 9.18 -7.74
N SER A 241 23.66 8.06 -7.80
CA SER A 241 23.15 7.49 -9.04
C SER A 241 21.80 8.08 -9.39
N ARG A 242 21.72 8.86 -10.48
CA ARG A 242 20.44 9.40 -10.99
C ARG A 242 19.42 8.31 -11.31
N ASN A 243 19.89 7.15 -11.77
CA ASN A 243 19.02 6.01 -12.03
C ASN A 243 18.43 5.43 -10.75
N PHE A 244 19.21 5.39 -9.66
CA PHE A 244 18.74 4.94 -8.35
C PHE A 244 17.67 5.87 -7.79
N ASP A 245 17.94 7.17 -7.80
CA ASP A 245 16.97 8.19 -7.36
C ASP A 245 15.71 8.15 -8.21
N GLY A 246 15.87 8.07 -9.54
CA GLY A 246 14.78 7.95 -10.49
C GLY A 246 13.91 6.72 -10.22
N ALA A 247 14.53 5.54 -10.04
CA ALA A 247 13.80 4.30 -9.75
C ALA A 247 12.99 4.39 -8.46
N ASN A 248 13.59 4.90 -7.37
CA ASN A 248 12.91 5.00 -6.09
C ASN A 248 11.79 6.05 -6.10
N LEU A 249 12.00 7.19 -6.76
CA LEU A 249 10.98 8.23 -6.89
C LEU A 249 9.80 7.76 -7.79
N VAL A 250 10.09 7.09 -8.91
CA VAL A 250 9.06 6.46 -9.75
C VAL A 250 8.28 5.43 -8.94
N THR A 251 8.97 4.57 -8.18
CA THR A 251 8.34 3.59 -7.31
C THR A 251 7.41 4.25 -6.30
N LEU A 252 7.88 5.27 -5.59
CA LEU A 252 7.09 6.00 -4.59
C LEU A 252 5.82 6.59 -5.22
N LEU A 253 5.97 7.38 -6.29
CA LEU A 253 4.84 8.07 -6.94
C LEU A 253 3.85 7.08 -7.58
N PHE A 254 4.35 6.05 -8.26
CA PHE A 254 3.52 5.03 -8.89
C PHE A 254 2.73 4.22 -7.87
N TYR A 255 3.38 3.74 -6.80
CA TYR A 255 2.70 2.97 -5.76
C TYR A 255 1.79 3.83 -4.87
N MET A 256 2.10 5.12 -4.66
CA MET A 256 1.18 6.05 -4.00
C MET A 256 -0.12 6.20 -4.80
N SER A 257 -0.02 6.46 -6.10
CA SER A 257 -1.20 6.60 -6.96
C SER A 257 -2.00 5.30 -7.05
N LEU A 258 -1.31 4.16 -7.18
CA LEU A 258 -1.94 2.84 -7.26
C LEU A 258 -2.67 2.48 -5.96
N THR A 259 -1.98 2.57 -4.82
CA THR A 259 -2.58 2.22 -3.53
C THR A 259 -3.73 3.15 -3.18
N GLY A 260 -3.58 4.46 -3.41
CA GLY A 260 -4.64 5.42 -3.16
C GLY A 260 -5.89 5.14 -3.97
N SER A 261 -5.74 4.88 -5.28
CA SER A 261 -6.86 4.50 -6.14
C SER A 261 -7.55 3.21 -5.64
N LEU A 262 -6.78 2.14 -5.45
CA LEU A 262 -7.33 0.84 -5.05
C LEU A 262 -7.91 0.84 -3.62
N TYR A 263 -7.47 1.74 -2.75
CA TYR A 263 -8.01 1.90 -1.40
C TYR A 263 -9.42 2.50 -1.41
N PHE A 264 -9.67 3.56 -2.19
CA PHE A 264 -10.96 4.27 -2.18
C PHE A 264 -12.03 3.61 -3.06
N VAL A 265 -11.67 2.78 -4.05
CA VAL A 265 -12.62 2.10 -4.94
C VAL A 265 -13.65 1.24 -4.18
N PRO A 266 -13.28 0.38 -3.20
CA PRO A 266 -14.26 -0.39 -2.43
C PRO A 266 -15.28 0.45 -1.67
N PHE A 267 -14.86 1.61 -1.15
CA PHE A 267 -15.77 2.53 -0.45
C PHE A 267 -16.80 3.11 -1.43
N LEU A 268 -16.37 3.57 -2.60
CA LEU A 268 -17.28 4.03 -3.63
C LEU A 268 -18.28 2.95 -4.04
N MET A 269 -17.82 1.73 -4.24
CA MET A 269 -18.67 0.64 -4.70
C MET A 269 -19.67 0.18 -3.66
N MET A 270 -19.24 0.03 -2.40
CA MET A 270 -20.10 -0.49 -1.35
C MET A 270 -21.01 0.59 -0.76
N GLN A 271 -20.50 1.79 -0.49
CA GLN A 271 -21.23 2.82 0.24
C GLN A 271 -22.12 3.67 -0.66
N VAL A 272 -21.68 3.97 -1.89
CA VAL A 272 -22.41 4.83 -2.84
C VAL A 272 -23.22 3.99 -3.83
N HIS A 273 -22.58 3.01 -4.48
CA HIS A 273 -23.25 2.21 -5.51
C HIS A 273 -23.99 0.97 -4.95
N GLY A 274 -23.88 0.69 -3.65
CA GLY A 274 -24.59 -0.42 -3.00
C GLY A 274 -24.18 -1.83 -3.48
N TYR A 275 -22.98 -1.96 -4.08
CA TYR A 275 -22.46 -3.29 -4.44
C TYR A 275 -22.16 -4.12 -3.19
N SER A 276 -22.41 -5.42 -3.28
CA SER A 276 -22.02 -6.33 -2.21
C SER A 276 -20.49 -6.47 -2.10
N ALA A 277 -20.03 -6.93 -0.94
CA ALA A 277 -18.60 -7.12 -0.70
C ALA A 277 -17.98 -8.12 -1.69
N TYR A 278 -18.70 -9.20 -2.02
CA TYR A 278 -18.25 -10.20 -2.99
C TYR A 278 -18.12 -9.61 -4.40
N VAL A 279 -19.10 -8.85 -4.86
CA VAL A 279 -19.04 -8.17 -6.16
C VAL A 279 -17.89 -7.17 -6.18
N THR A 280 -17.74 -6.37 -5.13
CA THR A 280 -16.65 -5.40 -4.98
C THR A 280 -15.28 -6.08 -5.05
N GLY A 281 -15.09 -7.21 -4.37
CA GLY A 281 -13.87 -8.00 -4.47
C GLY A 281 -13.60 -8.51 -5.89
N SER A 282 -14.65 -8.91 -6.60
CA SER A 282 -14.56 -9.42 -7.98
C SER A 282 -14.20 -8.34 -9.00
N VAL A 283 -14.48 -7.06 -8.71
CA VAL A 283 -14.12 -5.90 -9.55
C VAL A 283 -12.62 -5.84 -9.83
N PHE A 284 -11.78 -6.34 -8.91
CA PHE A 284 -10.32 -6.34 -9.04
C PHE A 284 -9.80 -7.45 -10.00
N LEU A 285 -10.62 -8.43 -10.38
CA LEU A 285 -10.16 -9.53 -11.23
C LEU A 285 -9.55 -9.10 -12.56
N PRO A 286 -10.11 -8.12 -13.32
CA PRO A 286 -9.50 -7.67 -14.56
C PRO A 286 -8.12 -7.03 -14.37
N PHE A 287 -7.95 -6.23 -13.30
CA PHE A 287 -6.64 -5.66 -12.93
C PHE A 287 -5.61 -6.77 -12.72
N VAL A 288 -5.96 -7.77 -11.92
CA VAL A 288 -5.07 -8.88 -11.61
C VAL A 288 -4.81 -9.76 -12.83
N ALA A 289 -5.84 -10.07 -13.61
CA ALA A 289 -5.71 -10.86 -14.83
C ALA A 289 -4.74 -10.19 -15.81
N MET A 290 -4.88 -8.89 -16.03
CA MET A 290 -3.96 -8.14 -16.89
C MET A 290 -2.53 -8.14 -16.34
N ALA A 291 -2.35 -7.91 -15.03
CA ALA A 291 -1.04 -7.92 -14.41
C ALA A 291 -0.34 -9.30 -14.53
N LEU A 292 -1.07 -10.40 -14.35
CA LEU A 292 -0.51 -11.75 -14.46
C LEU A 292 -0.26 -12.19 -15.92
N LEU A 293 -1.21 -11.93 -16.82
CA LEU A 293 -1.11 -12.34 -18.22
C LEU A 293 0.03 -11.62 -18.93
N LEU A 294 0.09 -10.30 -18.78
CA LEU A 294 1.09 -9.46 -19.44
C LEU A 294 2.43 -9.43 -18.68
N GLY A 295 2.43 -9.71 -17.37
CA GLY A 295 3.66 -9.82 -16.60
C GLY A 295 4.65 -10.85 -17.17
N ARG A 296 4.15 -11.90 -17.83
CA ARG A 296 4.98 -12.88 -18.57
C ARG A 296 5.72 -12.27 -19.77
N LEU A 297 5.14 -11.22 -20.37
CA LEU A 297 5.73 -10.53 -21.52
C LEU A 297 6.68 -9.41 -21.10
N SER A 298 6.69 -9.03 -19.83
CA SER A 298 7.49 -7.89 -19.34
C SER A 298 8.99 -8.07 -19.61
N GLY A 299 9.52 -9.29 -19.47
CA GLY A 299 10.91 -9.61 -19.80
C GLY A 299 11.23 -9.40 -21.27
N TYR A 300 10.35 -9.83 -22.20
CA TYR A 300 10.51 -9.59 -23.63
C TYR A 300 10.43 -8.11 -23.99
N ILE A 301 9.46 -7.40 -23.39
CA ILE A 301 9.30 -5.95 -23.57
C ILE A 301 10.57 -5.22 -23.11
N LEU A 302 11.12 -5.62 -21.96
CA LEU A 302 12.34 -5.06 -21.40
C LEU A 302 13.55 -5.25 -22.33
N THR A 303 13.72 -6.44 -22.92
CA THR A 303 14.83 -6.71 -23.85
C THR A 303 14.72 -5.95 -25.16
N ARG A 304 13.48 -5.67 -25.61
CA ARG A 304 13.22 -5.00 -26.91
C ARG A 304 13.21 -3.46 -26.80
N PHE A 305 12.64 -2.92 -25.75
CA PHE A 305 12.37 -1.48 -25.58
C PHE A 305 13.16 -0.83 -24.44
N GLY A 306 14.03 -1.61 -23.77
CA GLY A 306 14.75 -1.15 -22.60
C GLY A 306 13.87 -0.93 -21.37
N VAL A 307 14.36 -0.20 -20.38
CA VAL A 307 13.65 0.04 -19.10
C VAL A 307 12.83 1.32 -19.11
N LYS A 308 13.27 2.35 -19.81
CA LYS A 308 12.69 3.70 -19.77
C LYS A 308 11.31 3.75 -20.39
N ILE A 309 11.15 3.24 -21.62
CA ILE A 309 9.88 3.28 -22.37
C ILE A 309 8.77 2.53 -21.63
N PRO A 310 8.97 1.28 -21.16
CA PRO A 310 7.94 0.58 -20.39
C PRO A 310 7.52 1.31 -19.10
N LEU A 311 8.43 1.97 -18.38
CA LEU A 311 8.10 2.74 -17.18
C LEU A 311 7.23 3.96 -17.49
N VAL A 312 7.57 4.70 -18.53
CA VAL A 312 6.77 5.85 -18.97
C VAL A 312 5.39 5.39 -19.41
N VAL A 313 5.31 4.35 -20.25
CA VAL A 313 4.01 3.80 -20.73
C VAL A 313 3.19 3.25 -19.57
N ALA A 314 3.80 2.56 -18.61
CA ALA A 314 3.14 2.06 -17.40
C ALA A 314 2.49 3.20 -16.59
N SER A 315 3.25 4.28 -16.36
CA SER A 315 2.77 5.43 -15.62
C SER A 315 1.67 6.19 -16.35
N LEU A 316 1.77 6.33 -17.68
CA LEU A 316 0.72 6.94 -18.50
C LEU A 316 -0.55 6.08 -18.55
N ALA A 317 -0.41 4.75 -18.63
CA ALA A 317 -1.54 3.83 -18.56
C ALA A 317 -2.23 3.93 -17.19
N ALA A 318 -1.46 3.99 -16.09
CA ALA A 318 -2.02 4.21 -14.76
C ALA A 318 -2.78 5.54 -14.68
N ALA A 319 -2.22 6.63 -15.19
CA ALA A 319 -2.89 7.94 -15.25
C ALA A 319 -4.22 7.86 -16.02
N LEU A 320 -4.25 7.17 -17.17
CA LEU A 320 -5.49 6.95 -17.93
C LEU A 320 -6.50 6.13 -17.11
N GLY A 321 -6.06 5.07 -16.42
CA GLY A 321 -6.92 4.27 -15.56
C GLY A 321 -7.56 5.10 -14.44
N TYR A 322 -6.81 5.99 -13.79
CA TYR A 322 -7.36 6.90 -12.78
C TYR A 322 -8.31 7.93 -13.36
N ALA A 323 -8.00 8.47 -14.54
CA ALA A 323 -8.91 9.37 -15.24
C ALA A 323 -10.25 8.69 -15.59
N LEU A 324 -10.22 7.43 -15.98
CA LEU A 324 -11.44 6.63 -16.22
C LEU A 324 -12.24 6.41 -14.93
N PHE A 325 -11.60 6.23 -13.78
CA PHE A 325 -12.29 6.13 -12.49
C PHE A 325 -12.92 7.46 -12.04
N ALA A 326 -12.46 8.59 -12.51
CA ALA A 326 -13.05 9.89 -12.18
C ALA A 326 -14.38 10.16 -12.92
N VAL A 327 -14.71 9.38 -13.97
CA VAL A 327 -15.90 9.62 -14.81
C VAL A 327 -17.23 9.22 -14.13
N PRO A 328 -17.35 8.05 -13.46
CA PRO A 328 -18.61 7.61 -12.88
C PRO A 328 -19.20 8.62 -11.87
N GLY A 329 -20.54 8.78 -11.88
CA GLY A 329 -21.30 9.59 -10.94
C GLY A 329 -21.82 8.78 -9.76
N ALA A 330 -22.72 9.38 -8.95
CA ALA A 330 -23.41 8.69 -7.86
C ALA A 330 -24.54 7.78 -8.36
N GLU A 331 -25.05 8.02 -9.56
CA GLU A 331 -26.07 7.15 -10.15
C GLU A 331 -25.51 5.77 -10.45
N GLN A 332 -26.37 4.73 -10.38
CA GLN A 332 -25.97 3.36 -10.72
C GLN A 332 -25.49 3.27 -12.17
N ASN A 333 -24.19 3.17 -12.33
CA ASN A 333 -23.54 2.96 -13.61
C ASN A 333 -23.25 1.47 -13.81
N SER A 334 -23.29 1.02 -15.06
CA SER A 334 -22.93 -0.35 -15.38
C SER A 334 -21.43 -0.57 -15.07
N TYR A 335 -21.12 -1.63 -14.33
CA TYR A 335 -19.72 -2.05 -14.06
C TYR A 335 -18.88 -2.10 -15.36
N TRP A 336 -19.43 -2.65 -16.44
CA TRP A 336 -18.72 -2.87 -17.69
C TRP A 336 -18.29 -1.61 -18.42
N THR A 337 -19.01 -0.52 -18.23
CA THR A 337 -18.70 0.77 -18.88
C THR A 337 -17.91 1.70 -17.95
N SER A 338 -18.10 1.59 -16.63
CA SER A 338 -17.58 2.55 -15.66
C SER A 338 -16.28 2.09 -14.97
N PHE A 339 -16.23 0.82 -14.53
CA PHE A 339 -15.12 0.34 -13.71
C PHE A 339 -14.20 -0.65 -14.43
N PHE A 340 -14.76 -1.52 -15.28
CA PHE A 340 -14.00 -2.53 -16.00
C PHE A 340 -12.87 -1.94 -16.86
N PRO A 341 -13.09 -0.91 -17.72
CA PRO A 341 -12.02 -0.35 -18.54
C PRO A 341 -10.88 0.22 -17.69
N ALA A 342 -11.20 0.89 -16.57
CA ALA A 342 -10.21 1.45 -15.68
C ALA A 342 -9.35 0.36 -15.04
N MET A 343 -9.97 -0.74 -14.58
CA MET A 343 -9.24 -1.89 -14.00
C MET A 343 -8.33 -2.59 -15.01
N VAL A 344 -8.78 -2.75 -16.25
CA VAL A 344 -7.97 -3.33 -17.34
C VAL A 344 -6.74 -2.47 -17.61
N VAL A 345 -6.96 -1.16 -17.77
CA VAL A 345 -5.87 -0.21 -18.07
C VAL A 345 -4.87 -0.10 -16.92
N GLN A 346 -5.34 -0.07 -15.67
CA GLN A 346 -4.45 -0.10 -14.50
C GLN A 346 -3.64 -1.39 -14.41
N GLY A 347 -4.27 -2.55 -14.64
CA GLY A 347 -3.60 -3.85 -14.64
C GLY A 347 -2.53 -3.94 -15.73
N PHE A 348 -2.78 -3.36 -16.91
CA PHE A 348 -1.79 -3.20 -17.96
C PHE A 348 -0.61 -2.34 -17.50
N GLY A 349 -0.87 -1.18 -16.89
CA GLY A 349 0.17 -0.32 -16.33
C GLY A 349 1.03 -1.06 -15.30
N MET A 350 0.39 -1.79 -14.38
CA MET A 350 1.09 -2.57 -13.34
C MET A 350 1.97 -3.67 -13.94
N ALA A 351 1.48 -4.39 -14.96
CA ALA A 351 2.25 -5.43 -15.67
C ALA A 351 3.55 -4.88 -16.27
N LEU A 352 3.49 -3.68 -16.83
CA LEU A 352 4.65 -3.01 -17.43
C LEU A 352 5.61 -2.39 -16.41
N ALA A 353 5.14 -2.05 -15.20
CA ALA A 353 5.94 -1.36 -14.20
C ALA A 353 6.87 -2.29 -13.42
N ILE A 354 6.40 -3.47 -12.98
CA ILE A 354 7.06 -4.32 -11.97
C ILE A 354 8.49 -4.67 -12.36
N THR A 355 8.69 -5.26 -13.54
CA THR A 355 10.01 -5.75 -13.96
C THR A 355 10.99 -4.62 -14.24
N PRO A 356 10.65 -3.54 -14.98
CA PRO A 356 11.56 -2.42 -15.19
C PRO A 356 11.94 -1.69 -13.90
N LEU A 357 11.02 -1.46 -12.96
CA LEU A 357 11.32 -0.82 -11.67
C LEU A 357 12.41 -1.58 -10.91
N THR A 358 12.23 -2.88 -10.75
CA THR A 358 13.22 -3.74 -10.09
C THR A 358 14.54 -3.76 -10.85
N THR A 359 14.50 -3.80 -12.19
CA THR A 359 15.71 -3.84 -13.03
C THR A 359 16.51 -2.54 -12.92
N VAL A 360 15.82 -1.37 -12.92
CA VAL A 360 16.52 -0.08 -12.76
C VAL A 360 17.13 0.03 -11.37
N ALA A 361 16.38 -0.31 -10.32
CA ALA A 361 16.89 -0.25 -8.95
C ALA A 361 18.15 -1.09 -8.76
N LEU A 362 18.11 -2.36 -9.21
CA LEU A 362 19.25 -3.29 -9.11
C LEU A 362 20.43 -2.91 -10.02
N GLY A 363 20.13 -2.42 -11.23
CA GLY A 363 21.15 -2.09 -12.23
C GLY A 363 21.80 -0.70 -12.09
N SER A 364 21.35 0.09 -11.11
CA SER A 364 21.83 1.46 -10.89
C SER A 364 22.99 1.58 -9.92
N VAL A 365 23.39 0.45 -9.31
CA VAL A 365 24.48 0.37 -8.33
C VAL A 365 25.43 -0.80 -8.66
N GLU A 366 26.64 -0.77 -8.11
CA GLU A 366 27.61 -1.86 -8.25
C GLU A 366 27.08 -3.15 -7.60
N GLY A 367 27.51 -4.32 -8.12
CA GLY A 367 26.96 -5.63 -7.78
C GLY A 367 26.91 -5.95 -6.29
N GLU A 368 27.89 -5.48 -5.51
CA GLU A 368 27.94 -5.68 -4.05
C GLU A 368 26.78 -4.98 -3.32
N HIS A 369 26.28 -3.85 -3.83
CA HIS A 369 25.20 -3.08 -3.23
C HIS A 369 23.81 -3.39 -3.83
N SER A 370 23.70 -4.36 -4.75
CA SER A 370 22.44 -4.66 -5.45
C SER A 370 21.33 -5.12 -4.50
N GLY A 371 21.66 -5.91 -3.47
CA GLY A 371 20.72 -6.33 -2.45
C GLY A 371 20.14 -5.16 -1.66
N LEU A 372 20.99 -4.21 -1.27
CA LEU A 372 20.60 -3.02 -0.55
C LEU A 372 19.72 -2.10 -1.43
N ALA A 373 20.11 -1.90 -2.70
CA ALA A 373 19.30 -1.12 -3.64
C ALA A 373 17.90 -1.69 -3.84
N SER A 374 17.76 -3.02 -3.91
CA SER A 374 16.48 -3.70 -3.94
C SER A 374 15.71 -3.49 -2.64
N GLY A 375 16.37 -3.56 -1.49
CA GLY A 375 15.78 -3.29 -0.17
C GLY A 375 15.18 -1.89 -0.08
N VAL A 376 15.93 -0.87 -0.50
CA VAL A 376 15.48 0.53 -0.53
C VAL A 376 14.28 0.71 -1.45
N ASN A 377 14.30 0.13 -2.65
CA ASN A 377 13.19 0.22 -3.59
C ASN A 377 11.92 -0.47 -3.05
N ASN A 378 12.06 -1.62 -2.41
CA ASN A 378 10.96 -2.27 -1.71
C ASN A 378 10.44 -1.44 -0.52
N ALA A 379 11.33 -0.79 0.23
CA ALA A 379 10.94 0.11 1.31
C ALA A 379 10.16 1.32 0.76
N ALA A 380 10.59 1.93 -0.34
CA ALA A 380 9.87 3.00 -1.01
C ALA A 380 8.46 2.58 -1.42
N ALA A 381 8.30 1.38 -2.01
CA ALA A 381 6.99 0.84 -2.35
C ALA A 381 6.09 0.59 -1.11
N ARG A 382 6.68 0.19 0.02
CA ARG A 382 5.95 -0.05 1.27
C ARG A 382 5.54 1.23 1.97
N VAL A 383 6.41 2.23 1.99
CA VAL A 383 6.12 3.57 2.54
C VAL A 383 5.03 4.28 1.72
N ALA A 384 4.98 4.04 0.41
CA ALA A 384 3.99 4.63 -0.48
C ALA A 384 2.54 4.35 -0.03
N ALA A 385 2.25 3.16 0.49
CA ALA A 385 0.89 2.76 0.84
C ALA A 385 0.28 3.57 2.01
N PRO A 386 0.88 3.59 3.22
CA PRO A 386 0.33 4.40 4.31
C PRO A 386 0.38 5.89 4.00
N LEU A 387 1.41 6.35 3.29
CA LEU A 387 1.53 7.75 2.88
C LEU A 387 0.43 8.15 1.89
N ALA A 388 0.08 7.28 0.94
CA ALA A 388 -1.03 7.52 0.01
C ALA A 388 -2.35 7.67 0.76
N VAL A 389 -2.67 6.76 1.67
CA VAL A 389 -3.93 6.81 2.43
C VAL A 389 -3.99 8.06 3.31
N ALA A 390 -2.89 8.42 3.96
CA ALA A 390 -2.80 9.60 4.80
C ALA A 390 -2.98 10.90 3.99
N VAL A 391 -2.22 11.07 2.91
CA VAL A 391 -2.28 12.27 2.07
C VAL A 391 -3.62 12.38 1.34
N LEU A 392 -4.04 11.31 0.65
CA LEU A 392 -5.26 11.35 -0.15
C LEU A 392 -6.52 11.39 0.72
N GLY A 393 -6.43 10.89 1.96
CA GLY A 393 -7.48 11.02 2.96
C GLY A 393 -7.85 12.46 3.28
N ILE A 394 -6.86 13.36 3.36
CA ILE A 394 -7.07 14.79 3.54
C ILE A 394 -7.92 15.34 2.37
N PHE A 395 -7.56 14.97 1.15
CA PHE A 395 -8.23 15.49 -0.05
C PHE A 395 -9.64 14.91 -0.26
N VAL A 396 -9.85 13.62 0.06
CA VAL A 396 -11.20 13.06 -0.01
C VAL A 396 -12.11 13.72 1.02
N TYR A 397 -11.62 13.93 2.25
CA TYR A 397 -12.38 14.60 3.30
C TYR A 397 -12.69 16.05 2.94
N ALA A 398 -11.71 16.81 2.46
CA ALA A 398 -11.89 18.20 2.05
C ALA A 398 -12.88 18.32 0.87
N GLY A 399 -12.74 17.50 -0.16
CA GLY A 399 -13.63 17.47 -1.31
C GLY A 399 -15.05 17.07 -0.95
N PHE A 400 -15.20 16.04 -0.08
CA PHE A 400 -16.46 15.59 0.45
C PHE A 400 -17.15 16.71 1.26
N SER A 401 -16.45 17.28 2.25
CA SER A 401 -17.00 18.30 3.13
C SER A 401 -17.44 19.54 2.36
N ALA A 402 -16.59 20.05 1.45
CA ALA A 402 -16.93 21.22 0.64
C ALA A 402 -18.16 20.97 -0.25
N SER A 403 -18.26 19.78 -0.86
CA SER A 403 -19.42 19.42 -1.69
C SER A 403 -20.68 19.24 -0.86
N LEU A 404 -20.59 18.59 0.32
CA LEU A 404 -21.72 18.39 1.21
C LEU A 404 -22.24 19.71 1.75
N ASP A 405 -21.36 20.61 2.21
CA ASP A 405 -21.75 21.93 2.70
C ASP A 405 -22.47 22.76 1.65
N ALA A 406 -21.99 22.75 0.40
CA ALA A 406 -22.65 23.42 -0.69
C ALA A 406 -24.05 22.86 -0.96
N ARG A 407 -24.25 21.55 -0.90
CA ARG A 407 -25.53 20.87 -1.18
C ARG A 407 -26.53 21.06 -0.05
N ILE A 408 -26.12 20.80 1.21
CA ILE A 408 -27.00 20.97 2.37
C ILE A 408 -27.32 22.43 2.64
N GLY A 409 -26.42 23.36 2.23
CA GLY A 409 -26.64 24.81 2.30
C GLY A 409 -27.81 25.29 1.45
N THR A 410 -28.13 24.59 0.35
CA THR A 410 -29.29 24.90 -0.51
C THR A 410 -30.59 24.23 -0.01
N MET A 411 -30.51 23.30 0.93
CA MET A 411 -31.64 22.61 1.50
C MET A 411 -32.16 23.36 2.72
N ASN A 412 -33.50 23.58 2.80
CA ASN A 412 -34.13 24.16 3.98
C ASN A 412 -34.20 23.13 5.12
N LEU A 413 -33.06 22.78 5.71
CA LEU A 413 -32.96 21.82 6.79
C LEU A 413 -33.16 22.50 8.16
N PRO A 414 -33.90 21.85 9.11
CA PRO A 414 -33.89 22.27 10.50
C PRO A 414 -32.47 22.27 11.07
N GLY A 415 -32.16 23.23 11.97
CA GLY A 415 -30.82 23.36 12.55
C GLY A 415 -30.32 22.08 13.25
N GLU A 416 -31.21 21.35 13.93
CA GLU A 416 -30.90 20.06 14.56
C GLU A 416 -30.48 18.97 13.54
N VAL A 417 -31.14 18.92 12.38
CA VAL A 417 -30.80 17.98 11.31
C VAL A 417 -29.45 18.33 10.71
N ARG A 418 -29.22 19.63 10.47
CA ARG A 418 -27.95 20.12 9.93
C ARG A 418 -26.77 19.80 10.86
N SER A 419 -26.91 20.06 12.16
CA SER A 419 -25.84 19.77 13.13
C SER A 419 -25.52 18.28 13.22
N LYS A 420 -26.50 17.39 13.06
CA LYS A 420 -26.28 15.95 13.02
C LYS A 420 -25.52 15.52 11.76
N ILE A 421 -25.88 16.05 10.58
CA ILE A 421 -25.15 15.77 9.34
C ILE A 421 -23.70 16.28 9.46
N GLU A 422 -23.51 17.46 10.04
CA GLU A 422 -22.17 18.01 10.29
C GLU A 422 -21.34 17.13 11.22
N ALA A 423 -21.94 16.56 12.25
CA ALA A 423 -21.26 15.62 13.16
C ALA A 423 -20.84 14.32 12.47
N GLU A 424 -21.58 13.88 11.45
CA GLU A 424 -21.30 12.64 10.71
C GLU A 424 -20.38 12.82 9.50
N LYS A 425 -19.90 14.04 9.21
CA LYS A 425 -18.97 14.28 8.09
C LYS A 425 -17.74 13.37 8.12
N GLY A 426 -17.27 13.02 9.32
CA GLY A 426 -16.15 12.11 9.49
C GLY A 426 -16.38 10.69 8.94
N ASN A 427 -17.64 10.29 8.78
CA ASN A 427 -18.02 8.96 8.26
C ASN A 427 -17.98 8.90 6.72
N LEU A 428 -17.79 10.04 6.05
CA LEU A 428 -17.72 10.14 4.58
C LEU A 428 -18.94 9.49 3.91
N GLY A 429 -18.75 8.56 2.97
CA GLY A 429 -19.81 7.86 2.28
C GLY A 429 -20.64 6.90 3.15
N ALA A 430 -20.21 6.61 4.37
CA ALA A 430 -20.98 5.83 5.33
C ALA A 430 -21.98 6.69 6.14
N ALA A 431 -21.90 8.03 6.10
CA ALA A 431 -22.86 8.93 6.71
C ALA A 431 -24.27 8.65 6.18
N ARG A 432 -25.29 8.88 7.02
CA ARG A 432 -26.71 8.66 6.65
C ARG A 432 -27.57 9.81 7.17
N ALA A 433 -28.73 9.97 6.54
CA ALA A 433 -29.75 10.90 7.02
C ALA A 433 -30.20 10.55 8.44
N PRO A 434 -30.40 11.55 9.34
CA PRO A 434 -30.92 11.30 10.69
C PRO A 434 -32.30 10.64 10.68
N GLU A 435 -32.55 9.69 11.58
CA GLU A 435 -33.82 8.92 11.65
C GLU A 435 -35.09 9.76 11.82
N ARG A 436 -34.95 11.01 12.30
CA ARG A 436 -36.10 11.90 12.59
C ARG A 436 -36.60 12.74 11.41
N VAL A 437 -36.06 12.52 10.22
CA VAL A 437 -36.54 13.21 9.01
C VAL A 437 -37.54 12.35 8.23
N ASN A 438 -38.41 13.00 7.45
CA ASN A 438 -39.32 12.24 6.61
C ASN A 438 -38.57 11.53 5.46
N ALA A 439 -39.13 10.43 4.94
CA ALA A 439 -38.50 9.58 3.94
C ALA A 439 -38.01 10.35 2.69
N LYS A 440 -38.78 11.37 2.25
CA LYS A 440 -38.39 12.18 1.10
C LYS A 440 -37.14 13.05 1.39
N MET A 441 -37.06 13.63 2.58
CA MET A 441 -35.93 14.43 3.02
C MET A 441 -34.71 13.52 3.25
N ALA A 442 -34.89 12.34 3.87
CA ALA A 442 -33.84 11.36 4.06
C ALA A 442 -33.21 10.97 2.71
N ALA A 443 -34.01 10.62 1.70
CA ALA A 443 -33.51 10.30 0.36
C ALA A 443 -32.73 11.44 -0.30
N HIS A 444 -33.15 12.70 -0.11
CA HIS A 444 -32.40 13.85 -0.63
C HIS A 444 -31.07 14.04 0.10
N ILE A 445 -31.03 13.84 1.43
CA ILE A 445 -29.80 13.94 2.23
C ILE A 445 -28.84 12.81 1.83
N ASP A 446 -29.30 11.57 1.75
CA ASP A 446 -28.47 10.43 1.36
C ASP A 446 -27.91 10.61 -0.05
N HIS A 447 -28.71 11.08 -0.99
CA HIS A 447 -28.22 11.40 -2.34
C HIS A 447 -27.16 12.53 -2.33
N ALA A 448 -27.33 13.57 -1.48
CA ALA A 448 -26.33 14.60 -1.33
C ALA A 448 -25.02 14.09 -0.73
N ILE A 449 -25.10 13.13 0.21
CA ILE A 449 -23.94 12.44 0.79
C ILE A 449 -23.22 11.64 -0.29
N ASP A 450 -23.95 10.82 -1.06
CA ASP A 450 -23.39 10.00 -2.13
C ASP A 450 -22.68 10.84 -3.21
N GLU A 451 -23.31 11.90 -3.69
CA GLU A 451 -22.71 12.81 -4.65
C GLU A 451 -21.51 13.57 -4.09
N SER A 452 -21.50 13.88 -2.79
CA SER A 452 -20.37 14.52 -2.12
C SER A 452 -19.20 13.56 -1.96
N PHE A 453 -19.46 12.28 -1.69
CA PHE A 453 -18.41 11.27 -1.68
C PHE A 453 -17.80 11.08 -3.07
N VAL A 454 -18.61 11.05 -4.12
CA VAL A 454 -18.13 11.01 -5.51
C VAL A 454 -17.26 12.22 -5.85
N ALA A 455 -17.61 13.41 -5.35
CA ALA A 455 -16.79 14.62 -5.56
C ALA A 455 -15.41 14.48 -4.87
N GLY A 456 -15.36 14.01 -3.63
CA GLY A 456 -14.12 13.70 -2.91
C GLY A 456 -13.30 12.61 -3.61
N PHE A 457 -13.94 11.54 -4.04
CA PHE A 457 -13.30 10.45 -4.80
C PHE A 457 -12.69 10.95 -6.11
N ARG A 458 -13.42 11.79 -6.87
CA ARG A 458 -12.89 12.40 -8.11
C ARG A 458 -11.66 13.26 -7.83
N THR A 459 -11.66 14.02 -6.75
CA THR A 459 -10.49 14.81 -6.32
C THR A 459 -9.28 13.89 -6.11
N VAL A 460 -9.46 12.78 -5.41
CA VAL A 460 -8.41 11.78 -5.22
C VAL A 460 -7.93 11.20 -6.56
N MET A 461 -8.85 10.84 -7.46
CA MET A 461 -8.47 10.28 -8.78
C MET A 461 -7.67 11.30 -9.62
N VAL A 462 -8.03 12.58 -9.59
CA VAL A 462 -7.28 13.65 -10.27
C VAL A 462 -5.87 13.78 -9.69
N ILE A 463 -5.71 13.69 -8.35
CA ILE A 463 -4.39 13.70 -7.73
C ILE A 463 -3.60 12.44 -8.13
N CYS A 464 -4.23 11.26 -8.17
CA CYS A 464 -3.59 10.04 -8.65
C CYS A 464 -3.11 10.16 -10.11
N VAL A 465 -3.90 10.82 -10.98
CA VAL A 465 -3.47 11.18 -12.35
C VAL A 465 -2.21 12.05 -12.29
N GLY A 466 -2.19 13.09 -11.46
CA GLY A 466 -1.03 13.98 -11.28
C GLY A 466 0.22 13.21 -10.81
N LEU A 467 0.08 12.33 -9.81
CA LEU A 467 1.16 11.48 -9.31
C LEU A 467 1.69 10.52 -10.39
N ALA A 468 0.80 9.91 -11.18
CA ALA A 468 1.20 9.01 -12.25
C ALA A 468 1.89 9.76 -13.40
N LEU A 469 1.42 10.95 -13.77
CA LEU A 469 2.10 11.82 -14.74
C LEU A 469 3.46 12.29 -14.24
N ALA A 470 3.58 12.65 -12.95
CA ALA A 470 4.85 12.96 -12.32
C ALA A 470 5.80 11.76 -12.34
N SER A 471 5.29 10.54 -12.08
CA SER A 471 6.04 9.29 -12.22
C SER A 471 6.55 9.09 -13.66
N ALA A 472 5.71 9.31 -14.67
CA ALA A 472 6.10 9.24 -16.08
C ALA A 472 7.20 10.26 -16.42
N LEU A 473 7.07 11.49 -15.92
CA LEU A 473 8.06 12.55 -16.12
C LEU A 473 9.40 12.20 -15.46
N VAL A 474 9.38 11.73 -14.21
CA VAL A 474 10.58 11.28 -13.50
C VAL A 474 11.26 10.13 -14.23
N ALA A 475 10.50 9.13 -14.70
CA ALA A 475 11.03 8.04 -15.51
C ALA A 475 11.68 8.55 -16.80
N ALA A 476 11.03 9.51 -17.48
CA ALA A 476 11.54 10.10 -18.71
C ALA A 476 12.83 10.92 -18.51
N LEU A 477 12.97 11.62 -17.39
CA LEU A 477 14.08 12.54 -17.14
C LEU A 477 15.27 11.89 -16.41
N LEU A 478 15.00 11.00 -15.46
CA LEU A 478 16.05 10.46 -14.57
C LEU A 478 16.52 9.06 -14.96
N VAL A 479 15.69 8.24 -15.62
CA VAL A 479 16.08 6.88 -16.02
C VAL A 479 16.85 6.93 -17.34
N ASP A 480 18.12 6.46 -17.33
CA ASP A 480 19.04 6.44 -18.46
C ASP A 480 19.59 5.03 -18.67
N GLU A 481 19.28 4.44 -19.82
CA GLU A 481 19.72 3.09 -20.19
C GLU A 481 21.21 2.97 -20.51
N GLN A 482 21.81 4.03 -21.08
CA GLN A 482 23.22 4.01 -21.47
C GLN A 482 24.13 3.94 -20.24
N ARG A 483 23.76 4.64 -19.17
CA ARG A 483 24.49 4.61 -17.90
C ARG A 483 24.44 3.25 -17.22
N MET A 484 23.31 2.52 -17.32
CA MET A 484 23.21 1.17 -16.76
C MET A 484 24.09 0.16 -17.50
N GLN A 485 24.31 0.33 -18.80
CA GLN A 485 25.18 -0.54 -19.58
C GLN A 485 26.66 -0.30 -19.27
N VAL A 486 27.05 0.94 -18.96
CA VAL A 486 28.40 1.29 -18.52
C VAL A 486 28.71 0.68 -17.17
N THR A 487 27.81 0.85 -16.18
CA THR A 487 27.93 0.25 -14.84
C THR A 487 28.03 -1.28 -14.89
N ARG A 488 27.26 -1.93 -15.79
CA ARG A 488 27.38 -3.38 -16.02
C ARG A 488 28.69 -3.81 -16.66
N ARG A 489 29.24 -3.04 -17.58
CA ARG A 489 30.53 -3.35 -18.25
C ARG A 489 31.71 -3.15 -17.30
N GLU A 490 31.63 -2.15 -16.41
CA GLU A 490 32.67 -1.91 -15.39
C GLU A 490 32.64 -2.98 -14.30
N ALA A 491 31.43 -3.47 -13.90
CA ALA A 491 31.25 -4.52 -12.91
C ALA A 491 31.60 -5.94 -13.43
N TYR A 492 31.49 -6.16 -14.75
CA TYR A 492 31.83 -7.43 -15.42
C TYR A 492 32.64 -7.13 -16.71
N PRO A 493 33.94 -6.78 -16.62
CA PRO A 493 34.78 -6.68 -17.80
C PRO A 493 34.76 -8.03 -18.49
N SER A 494 34.30 -8.02 -19.76
CA SER A 494 34.27 -9.21 -20.61
C SER A 494 35.69 -9.77 -20.67
N GLY A 495 35.92 -10.93 -20.02
CA GLY A 495 37.13 -11.74 -20.21
C GLY A 495 37.21 -12.33 -21.60
#